data_3d81b5031c04dc7254652463f1c563d3
#
_entry.id   3d81b5031c04dc7254652463f1c563d3
#
_cell.length_a   1.000
_cell.length_b   1.000
_cell.length_c   1.000
_cell.angle_alpha   90.00
_cell.angle_beta   90.00
_cell.angle_gamma   90.00
#
_symmetry.space_group_name_H-M   'P 1'
#
loop_
_entity.id
_entity.type
_entity.pdbx_description
1 polymer ?
#
loop_
_entity_poly.entity_id
_entity_poly.type
_entity_poly.pdbx_seq_one_letter_code
_entity_poly.pdbx_strand_id
1 'polypeptide(L)'
;QSHTLVYLPQFHVGGLCVYAFPCFHLGATVTVMRQFDPRECLRLLTTPASGISHTFGVPTNFLFMAQLPEFAQADFAHVTSVGNGGAAAPLSLLETYAGKNLLLQQGWGMTETCTVGTLLDKPDALSKIGSSGRKVLHNELRICDEHDRPLPPGATGELQIRGPQVTPGYWRRPEANATSFVDGWLKTGDAAYVDDEGFYYIVDRWKDMYISGGENVYPAEIENVLYGLAGVAECAVIGVPDETWGEVGRAFVLAEAGATLTEKAVIDHCQANLARYKVPRSVRFVDELPHNATGKLLKHLLPRE
;
A
#
# COMPACT_ATOMS: atom_id res chain seq x y z
N GLN A 1 5.14 24.21 -16.21
CA GLN A 1 6.06 23.10 -16.55
C GLN A 1 6.03 22.11 -15.39
N SER A 2 5.92 20.81 -15.67
CA SER A 2 5.86 19.79 -14.61
C SER A 2 7.19 19.67 -13.87
N HIS A 3 7.12 19.55 -12.56
CA HIS A 3 8.29 19.42 -11.68
C HIS A 3 7.98 18.38 -10.63
N THR A 4 8.72 17.29 -10.58
CA THR A 4 8.53 16.22 -9.60
C THR A 4 9.56 16.25 -8.48
N LEU A 5 9.11 16.02 -7.25
CA LEU A 5 9.96 15.73 -6.10
C LEU A 5 10.09 14.22 -5.95
N VAL A 6 11.32 13.72 -5.91
CA VAL A 6 11.65 12.31 -5.74
C VAL A 6 12.47 12.13 -4.47
N TYR A 7 11.92 11.46 -3.49
CA TYR A 7 12.55 11.16 -2.19
C TYR A 7 12.64 9.67 -1.90
N LEU A 8 12.02 8.83 -2.73
CA LEU A 8 12.20 7.39 -2.64
C LEU A 8 13.54 6.98 -3.23
N PRO A 9 14.15 5.88 -2.75
CA PRO A 9 15.44 5.39 -3.21
C PRO A 9 15.48 5.13 -4.72
N GLN A 10 16.50 5.64 -5.39
CA GLN A 10 16.66 5.53 -6.85
C GLN A 10 17.08 4.12 -7.31
N PHE A 11 17.48 3.24 -6.41
CA PHE A 11 17.73 1.83 -6.73
C PHE A 11 16.42 1.00 -6.77
N HIS A 12 15.30 1.58 -6.33
CA HIS A 12 13.99 0.95 -6.34
C HIS A 12 13.12 1.54 -7.45
N VAL A 13 12.30 0.70 -8.10
CA VAL A 13 11.41 1.13 -9.20
C VAL A 13 10.45 2.25 -8.79
N GLY A 14 9.97 2.27 -7.55
CA GLY A 14 9.12 3.34 -7.03
C GLY A 14 9.77 4.73 -7.09
N GLY A 15 11.07 4.83 -6.77
CA GLY A 15 11.82 6.08 -6.86
C GLY A 15 12.22 6.45 -8.27
N LEU A 16 12.59 5.46 -9.10
CA LEU A 16 13.16 5.70 -10.41
C LEU A 16 12.11 5.76 -11.53
N CYS A 17 11.17 4.82 -11.55
CA CYS A 17 10.33 4.58 -12.71
C CYS A 17 8.93 5.23 -12.62
N VAL A 18 8.41 5.57 -11.43
CA VAL A 18 7.05 6.13 -11.33
C VAL A 18 6.98 7.54 -11.92
N TYR A 19 7.79 8.47 -11.43
CA TYR A 19 7.79 9.85 -11.94
C TYR A 19 9.12 10.29 -12.51
N ALA A 20 10.29 9.82 -12.00
CA ALA A 20 11.57 10.33 -12.47
C ALA A 20 11.79 10.06 -13.98
N PHE A 21 11.67 8.82 -14.42
CA PHE A 21 11.83 8.47 -15.83
C PHE A 21 10.78 9.13 -16.75
N PRO A 22 9.48 9.09 -16.46
CA PRO A 22 8.49 9.82 -17.25
C PRO A 22 8.79 11.32 -17.33
N CYS A 23 9.22 11.95 -16.23
CA CYS A 23 9.59 13.36 -16.23
C CYS A 23 10.84 13.64 -17.10
N PHE A 24 11.86 12.80 -17.02
CA PHE A 24 13.04 12.92 -17.91
C PHE A 24 12.66 12.74 -19.38
N HIS A 25 11.81 11.75 -19.68
CA HIS A 25 11.33 11.50 -21.04
C HIS A 25 10.58 12.70 -21.62
N LEU A 26 9.80 13.39 -20.80
CA LEU A 26 9.00 14.56 -21.21
C LEU A 26 9.76 15.90 -21.10
N GLY A 27 11.02 15.91 -20.69
CA GLY A 27 11.80 17.12 -20.48
C GLY A 27 11.30 17.96 -19.29
N ALA A 28 10.66 17.34 -18.31
CA ALA A 28 10.23 17.98 -17.08
C ALA A 28 11.37 18.06 -16.06
N THR A 29 11.19 18.88 -15.03
CA THR A 29 12.17 19.03 -13.94
C THR A 29 12.02 17.91 -12.92
N VAL A 30 13.15 17.38 -12.45
CA VAL A 30 13.22 16.38 -11.38
C VAL A 30 14.12 16.88 -10.26
N THR A 31 13.57 17.07 -9.07
CA THR A 31 14.32 17.31 -7.84
C THR A 31 14.45 16.00 -7.06
N VAL A 32 15.69 15.56 -6.82
CA VAL A 32 15.99 14.35 -6.08
C VAL A 32 16.49 14.72 -4.68
N MET A 33 15.79 14.25 -3.65
CA MET A 33 16.27 14.30 -2.28
C MET A 33 17.16 13.09 -2.02
N ARG A 34 18.31 13.33 -1.40
CA ARG A 34 19.27 12.27 -1.09
C ARG A 34 18.71 11.27 -0.08
N GLN A 35 17.90 11.76 0.85
CA GLN A 35 17.26 10.97 1.91
C GLN A 35 15.89 11.60 2.20
N PHE A 36 14.89 10.79 2.49
CA PHE A 36 13.59 11.27 2.92
C PHE A 36 13.70 12.03 4.23
N ASP A 37 13.23 13.26 4.22
CA ASP A 37 13.03 14.12 5.38
C ASP A 37 11.59 14.63 5.33
N PRO A 38 10.71 14.21 6.26
CA PRO A 38 9.28 14.55 6.21
C PRO A 38 9.04 16.06 6.32
N ARG A 39 9.85 16.80 7.09
CA ARG A 39 9.69 18.24 7.26
C ARG A 39 10.09 19.00 6.00
N GLU A 40 11.21 18.62 5.40
CA GLU A 40 11.66 19.23 4.15
C GLU A 40 10.73 18.86 2.98
N CYS A 41 10.23 17.61 2.90
CA CYS A 41 9.21 17.21 1.93
C CYS A 41 7.95 18.06 2.07
N LEU A 42 7.42 18.19 3.28
CA LEU A 42 6.22 18.98 3.56
C LEU A 42 6.46 20.45 3.17
N ARG A 43 7.59 21.03 3.58
CA ARG A 43 7.96 22.40 3.23
C ARG A 43 8.00 22.62 1.71
N LEU A 44 8.62 21.73 0.96
CA LEU A 44 8.71 21.83 -0.50
C LEU A 44 7.34 21.68 -1.17
N LEU A 45 6.50 20.74 -0.70
CA LEU A 45 5.17 20.48 -1.24
C LEU A 45 4.15 21.57 -0.89
N THR A 46 4.40 22.39 0.13
CA THR A 46 3.52 23.48 0.54
C THR A 46 4.03 24.87 0.17
N THR A 47 5.20 24.96 -0.48
CA THR A 47 5.80 26.22 -0.91
C THR A 47 5.64 26.40 -2.43
N PRO A 48 4.72 27.25 -2.93
CA PRO A 48 4.53 27.45 -4.39
C PRO A 48 5.81 27.82 -5.15
N ALA A 49 6.70 28.57 -4.53
CA ALA A 49 7.99 28.97 -5.13
C ALA A 49 8.95 27.77 -5.39
N SER A 50 8.71 26.59 -4.81
CA SER A 50 9.45 25.38 -5.13
C SER A 50 9.21 24.91 -6.55
N GLY A 51 8.05 25.26 -7.12
CA GLY A 51 7.58 24.82 -8.42
C GLY A 51 7.20 23.34 -8.48
N ILE A 52 7.27 22.60 -7.37
CA ILE A 52 6.96 21.16 -7.32
C ILE A 52 5.47 20.96 -7.49
N SER A 53 5.10 20.22 -8.52
CA SER A 53 3.72 19.94 -8.89
C SER A 53 3.34 18.46 -8.77
N HIS A 54 4.34 17.58 -8.67
CA HIS A 54 4.14 16.12 -8.64
C HIS A 54 5.05 15.47 -7.61
N THR A 55 4.59 14.41 -6.99
CA THR A 55 5.42 13.50 -6.18
C THR A 55 4.80 12.12 -6.08
N PHE A 56 5.61 11.13 -5.71
CA PHE A 56 5.16 9.78 -5.39
C PHE A 56 5.82 9.32 -4.10
N GLY A 57 5.04 8.69 -3.23
CA GLY A 57 5.52 8.13 -1.98
C GLY A 57 4.82 6.84 -1.57
N VAL A 58 5.31 6.22 -0.53
CA VAL A 58 4.63 5.13 0.16
C VAL A 58 3.78 5.70 1.30
N PRO A 59 2.76 4.97 1.81
CA PRO A 59 1.89 5.47 2.88
C PRO A 59 2.63 6.03 4.09
N THR A 60 3.72 5.38 4.50
CA THR A 60 4.55 5.81 5.65
C THR A 60 5.14 7.22 5.46
N ASN A 61 5.52 7.58 4.23
CA ASN A 61 6.02 8.95 3.96
C ASN A 61 4.94 9.99 4.23
N PHE A 62 3.73 9.73 3.76
CA PHE A 62 2.59 10.62 3.97
C PHE A 62 2.16 10.67 5.43
N LEU A 63 2.20 9.53 6.12
CA LEU A 63 1.90 9.45 7.55
C LEU A 63 2.87 10.32 8.36
N PHE A 64 4.18 10.21 8.13
CA PHE A 64 5.17 11.02 8.83
C PHE A 64 5.03 12.52 8.54
N MET A 65 4.68 12.91 7.32
CA MET A 65 4.38 14.31 7.02
C MET A 65 3.11 14.79 7.76
N ALA A 66 2.07 13.95 7.82
CA ALA A 66 0.80 14.30 8.48
C ALA A 66 0.93 14.44 10.01
N GLN A 67 1.90 13.76 10.63
CA GLN A 67 2.18 13.86 12.05
C GLN A 67 2.96 15.13 12.45
N LEU A 68 3.49 15.90 11.51
CA LEU A 68 4.20 17.14 11.81
C LEU A 68 3.22 18.24 12.23
N PRO A 69 3.56 19.06 13.25
CA PRO A 69 2.72 20.20 13.65
C PRO A 69 2.42 21.16 12.49
N GLU A 70 3.39 21.33 11.58
CA GLU A 70 3.30 22.20 10.41
C GLU A 70 2.23 21.73 9.41
N PHE A 71 1.86 20.45 9.43
CA PHE A 71 0.81 19.90 8.57
C PHE A 71 -0.56 20.54 8.79
N ALA A 72 -0.85 21.01 10.02
CA ALA A 72 -2.10 21.70 10.32
C ALA A 72 -2.33 22.92 9.42
N GLN A 73 -1.26 23.62 9.02
CA GLN A 73 -1.28 24.81 8.15
C GLN A 73 -0.92 24.51 6.69
N ALA A 74 -0.75 23.22 6.33
CA ALA A 74 -0.34 22.82 4.99
C ALA A 74 -1.38 23.23 3.93
N ASP A 75 -0.90 23.85 2.85
CA ASP A 75 -1.65 24.16 1.63
C ASP A 75 -0.96 23.54 0.42
N PHE A 76 -1.67 22.66 -0.27
CA PHE A 76 -1.19 21.92 -1.43
C PHE A 76 -1.80 22.39 -2.75
N ALA A 77 -2.41 23.59 -2.81
CA ALA A 77 -3.19 24.05 -3.95
C ALA A 77 -2.41 24.04 -5.28
N HIS A 78 -1.08 24.18 -5.24
CA HIS A 78 -0.22 24.15 -6.45
C HIS A 78 0.23 22.74 -6.83
N VAL A 79 0.00 21.73 -5.99
CA VAL A 79 0.37 20.33 -6.26
C VAL A 79 -0.69 19.69 -7.14
N THR A 80 -0.29 19.25 -8.31
CA THR A 80 -1.20 18.76 -9.34
C THR A 80 -1.53 17.28 -9.18
N SER A 81 -0.52 16.46 -8.83
CA SER A 81 -0.67 15.01 -8.74
C SER A 81 0.24 14.43 -7.68
N VAL A 82 -0.33 13.59 -6.83
CA VAL A 82 0.41 12.85 -5.80
C VAL A 82 0.05 11.39 -5.87
N GLY A 83 1.01 10.60 -6.32
CA GLY A 83 0.88 9.14 -6.34
C GLY A 83 1.22 8.53 -4.99
N ASN A 84 0.49 7.50 -4.62
CA ASN A 84 0.73 6.69 -3.43
C ASN A 84 0.67 5.21 -3.79
N GLY A 85 1.61 4.42 -3.32
CA GLY A 85 1.63 2.98 -3.65
C GLY A 85 2.74 2.22 -2.91
N GLY A 86 2.95 0.97 -3.32
CA GLY A 86 3.92 0.07 -2.69
C GLY A 86 3.41 -0.63 -1.42
N ALA A 87 2.35 -0.10 -0.81
CA ALA A 87 1.54 -0.71 0.25
C ALA A 87 0.13 -0.13 0.20
N ALA A 88 -0.84 -0.80 0.82
CA ALA A 88 -2.18 -0.25 0.99
C ALA A 88 -2.12 0.98 1.90
N ALA A 89 -2.77 2.07 1.49
CA ALA A 89 -2.89 3.25 2.33
C ALA A 89 -4.11 3.12 3.26
N PRO A 90 -3.96 3.39 4.57
CA PRO A 90 -5.09 3.45 5.49
C PRO A 90 -6.12 4.48 5.03
N LEU A 91 -7.41 4.16 5.19
CA LEU A 91 -8.50 5.07 4.83
C LEU A 91 -8.37 6.42 5.54
N SER A 92 -8.05 6.40 6.84
CA SER A 92 -7.84 7.61 7.65
C SER A 92 -6.76 8.53 7.10
N LEU A 93 -5.69 7.97 6.51
CA LEU A 93 -4.64 8.75 5.86
C LEU A 93 -5.16 9.44 4.58
N LEU A 94 -5.91 8.71 3.76
CA LEU A 94 -6.50 9.27 2.53
C LEU A 94 -7.46 10.41 2.85
N GLU A 95 -8.32 10.26 3.87
CA GLU A 95 -9.25 11.27 4.35
C GLU A 95 -8.52 12.50 4.92
N THR A 96 -7.43 12.29 5.67
CA THR A 96 -6.59 13.37 6.21
C THR A 96 -6.06 14.29 5.10
N TYR A 97 -5.53 13.71 4.03
CA TYR A 97 -5.03 14.50 2.90
C TYR A 97 -6.16 15.08 2.05
N ALA A 98 -7.26 14.36 1.86
CA ALA A 98 -8.45 14.88 1.17
C ALA A 98 -9.02 16.12 1.90
N GLY A 99 -9.01 16.15 3.23
CA GLY A 99 -9.35 17.31 4.04
C GLY A 99 -8.45 18.54 3.81
N LYS A 100 -7.27 18.34 3.18
CA LYS A 100 -6.35 19.40 2.73
C LYS A 100 -6.45 19.66 1.22
N ASN A 101 -7.50 19.19 0.55
CA ASN A 101 -7.70 19.25 -0.91
C ASN A 101 -6.58 18.57 -1.71
N LEU A 102 -5.84 17.64 -1.11
CA LEU A 102 -4.84 16.82 -1.79
C LEU A 102 -5.32 15.37 -1.87
N LEU A 103 -5.67 14.94 -3.09
CA LEU A 103 -6.12 13.58 -3.33
C LEU A 103 -4.91 12.70 -3.61
N LEU A 104 -4.66 11.72 -2.73
CA LEU A 104 -3.62 10.72 -2.94
C LEU A 104 -4.13 9.68 -3.96
N GLN A 105 -3.49 9.64 -5.13
CA GLN A 105 -3.83 8.73 -6.22
C GLN A 105 -3.17 7.38 -5.94
N GLN A 106 -3.95 6.41 -5.52
CA GLN A 106 -3.42 5.09 -5.23
C GLN A 106 -3.05 4.35 -6.50
N GLY A 107 -1.92 3.67 -6.48
CA GLY A 107 -1.49 2.79 -7.56
C GLY A 107 -0.95 1.48 -7.01
N TRP A 108 -1.14 0.42 -7.79
CA TRP A 108 -0.53 -0.87 -7.53
C TRP A 108 0.48 -1.19 -8.63
N GLY A 109 1.55 -1.84 -8.22
CA GLY A 109 2.57 -2.37 -9.10
C GLY A 109 3.72 -2.97 -8.31
N MET A 110 4.64 -3.58 -9.03
CA MET A 110 5.79 -4.27 -8.47
C MET A 110 7.03 -4.09 -9.36
N THR A 111 8.17 -4.55 -8.91
CA THR A 111 9.42 -4.49 -9.70
C THR A 111 9.26 -5.22 -11.03
N GLU A 112 8.60 -6.35 -11.02
CA GLU A 112 8.35 -7.22 -12.17
C GLU A 112 7.42 -6.60 -13.21
N THR A 113 6.68 -5.54 -12.86
CA THR A 113 5.78 -4.82 -13.78
C THR A 113 6.34 -3.45 -14.20
N CYS A 114 7.63 -3.19 -13.98
CA CYS A 114 8.27 -1.90 -14.26
C CYS A 114 7.46 -0.72 -13.68
N THR A 115 7.00 -0.88 -12.46
CA THR A 115 6.22 -0.08 -11.53
C THR A 115 4.71 -0.27 -11.59
N VAL A 116 3.98 0.40 -12.48
CA VAL A 116 2.55 0.64 -12.32
C VAL A 116 1.72 -0.34 -13.14
N GLY A 117 0.93 -1.18 -12.47
CA GLY A 117 -0.07 -2.06 -13.08
C GLY A 117 -1.47 -1.45 -13.09
N THR A 118 -1.83 -0.76 -11.99
CA THR A 118 -3.09 0.00 -11.88
C THR A 118 -2.84 1.39 -11.31
N LEU A 119 -3.74 2.33 -11.62
CA LEU A 119 -3.70 3.68 -11.09
C LEU A 119 -5.13 4.19 -10.86
N LEU A 120 -5.39 4.74 -9.68
CA LEU A 120 -6.62 5.44 -9.36
C LEU A 120 -6.47 6.90 -9.81
N ASP A 121 -7.26 7.29 -10.79
CA ASP A 121 -7.23 8.66 -11.29
C ASP A 121 -7.92 9.63 -10.32
N LYS A 122 -7.53 10.89 -10.39
CA LYS A 122 -7.98 11.94 -9.47
C LYS A 122 -9.51 12.10 -9.40
N PRO A 123 -10.29 12.03 -10.51
CA PRO A 123 -11.74 12.09 -10.45
C PRO A 123 -12.38 10.98 -9.61
N ASP A 124 -11.76 9.81 -9.57
CA ASP A 124 -12.29 8.62 -8.88
C ASP A 124 -11.76 8.47 -7.44
N ALA A 125 -10.79 9.29 -7.03
CA ALA A 125 -10.06 9.12 -5.77
C ALA A 125 -10.95 9.17 -4.52
N LEU A 126 -12.05 9.93 -4.54
CA LEU A 126 -13.01 9.99 -3.42
C LEU A 126 -14.15 8.98 -3.55
N SER A 127 -14.61 8.69 -4.77
CA SER A 127 -15.71 7.75 -4.99
C SER A 127 -15.27 6.28 -4.91
N LYS A 128 -13.98 6.01 -5.15
CA LYS A 128 -13.36 4.68 -5.16
C LYS A 128 -12.25 4.54 -4.11
N ILE A 129 -12.46 5.12 -2.94
CA ILE A 129 -11.51 5.01 -1.82
C ILE A 129 -11.19 3.55 -1.53
N GLY A 130 -9.91 3.25 -1.33
CA GLY A 130 -9.40 1.88 -1.11
C GLY A 130 -9.08 1.11 -2.40
N SER A 131 -9.52 1.58 -3.56
CA SER A 131 -9.11 1.02 -4.85
C SER A 131 -7.69 1.44 -5.21
N SER A 132 -6.95 0.54 -5.86
CA SER A 132 -5.70 0.86 -6.55
C SER A 132 -5.92 1.39 -7.97
N GLY A 133 -7.19 1.59 -8.37
CA GLY A 133 -7.59 2.14 -9.64
C GLY A 133 -7.83 1.10 -10.74
N ARG A 134 -7.83 1.59 -11.97
CA ARG A 134 -7.98 0.78 -13.19
C ARG A 134 -6.62 0.40 -13.76
N LYS A 135 -6.59 -0.64 -14.61
CA LYS A 135 -5.40 -1.03 -15.34
C LYS A 135 -4.83 0.13 -16.15
N VAL A 136 -3.51 0.29 -16.15
CA VAL A 136 -2.85 1.27 -17.01
C VAL A 136 -2.78 0.77 -18.46
N LEU A 137 -2.44 1.69 -19.39
CA LEU A 137 -2.35 1.39 -20.82
C LEU A 137 -1.45 0.17 -21.10
N HIS A 138 -1.88 -0.62 -22.08
CA HIS A 138 -1.18 -1.81 -22.58
C HIS A 138 -1.09 -2.99 -21.62
N ASN A 139 -1.67 -2.92 -20.43
CA ASN A 139 -1.77 -4.02 -19.48
C ASN A 139 -3.06 -4.80 -19.65
N GLU A 140 -2.96 -6.09 -19.43
CA GLU A 140 -4.08 -6.98 -19.18
C GLU A 140 -3.99 -7.47 -17.74
N LEU A 141 -5.10 -7.47 -17.04
CA LEU A 141 -5.23 -7.91 -15.65
C LEU A 141 -6.38 -8.88 -15.53
N ARG A 142 -6.21 -9.89 -14.69
CA ARG A 142 -7.27 -10.83 -14.33
C ARG A 142 -7.16 -11.25 -12.88
N ILE A 143 -8.27 -11.61 -12.27
CA ILE A 143 -8.33 -12.23 -10.96
C ILE A 143 -8.58 -13.72 -11.16
N CYS A 144 -7.79 -14.59 -10.55
CA CYS A 144 -7.85 -16.03 -10.75
C CYS A 144 -7.98 -16.80 -9.44
N ASP A 145 -8.59 -17.98 -9.51
CA ASP A 145 -8.59 -18.95 -8.43
C ASP A 145 -7.24 -19.70 -8.33
N GLU A 146 -7.13 -20.64 -7.39
CA GLU A 146 -5.94 -21.47 -7.17
C GLU A 146 -5.53 -22.37 -8.35
N HIS A 147 -6.44 -22.54 -9.33
CA HIS A 147 -6.22 -23.30 -10.55
C HIS A 147 -5.99 -22.40 -11.78
N ASP A 148 -5.66 -21.11 -11.55
CA ASP A 148 -5.43 -20.09 -12.58
C ASP A 148 -6.66 -19.82 -13.49
N ARG A 149 -7.89 -20.16 -13.05
CA ARG A 149 -9.13 -19.88 -13.76
C ARG A 149 -9.64 -18.49 -13.41
N PRO A 150 -10.01 -17.67 -14.43
CA PRO A 150 -10.54 -16.33 -14.17
C PRO A 150 -11.80 -16.35 -13.33
N LEU A 151 -11.89 -15.45 -12.36
CA LEU A 151 -13.03 -15.24 -11.49
C LEU A 151 -13.89 -14.04 -11.98
N PRO A 152 -15.19 -14.05 -11.67
CA PRO A 152 -16.09 -12.93 -11.99
C PRO A 152 -15.77 -11.70 -11.12
N PRO A 153 -16.24 -10.50 -11.53
CA PRO A 153 -16.15 -9.30 -10.69
C PRO A 153 -16.72 -9.55 -9.28
N GLY A 154 -16.12 -8.92 -8.28
CA GLY A 154 -16.44 -9.06 -6.87
C GLY A 154 -15.81 -10.28 -6.17
N ALA A 155 -15.37 -11.29 -6.91
CA ALA A 155 -14.69 -12.44 -6.32
C ALA A 155 -13.21 -12.13 -6.06
N THR A 156 -12.74 -12.51 -4.86
CA THR A 156 -11.32 -12.36 -4.47
C THR A 156 -10.50 -13.56 -4.95
N GLY A 157 -9.35 -13.29 -5.56
CA GLY A 157 -8.40 -14.29 -6.03
C GLY A 157 -7.01 -13.70 -6.23
N GLU A 158 -6.10 -14.47 -6.83
CA GLU A 158 -4.77 -13.97 -7.17
C GLU A 158 -4.83 -13.02 -8.37
N LEU A 159 -4.26 -11.83 -8.21
CA LEU A 159 -4.08 -10.89 -9.30
C LEU A 159 -2.99 -11.40 -10.24
N GLN A 160 -3.31 -11.49 -11.52
CA GLN A 160 -2.36 -11.84 -12.56
C GLN A 160 -2.30 -10.74 -13.62
N ILE A 161 -1.09 -10.47 -14.14
CA ILE A 161 -0.85 -9.39 -15.09
C ILE A 161 -0.07 -9.87 -16.31
N ARG A 162 -0.42 -9.31 -17.47
CA ARG A 162 0.32 -9.45 -18.72
C ARG A 162 0.44 -8.09 -19.41
N GLY A 163 1.58 -7.82 -20.02
CA GLY A 163 1.80 -6.59 -20.77
C GLY A 163 3.26 -6.38 -21.14
N PRO A 164 3.56 -5.41 -22.00
CA PRO A 164 4.92 -5.18 -22.51
C PRO A 164 5.92 -4.72 -21.45
N GLN A 165 5.45 -4.16 -20.32
CA GLN A 165 6.30 -3.73 -19.20
C GLN A 165 6.58 -4.84 -18.19
N VAL A 166 5.89 -5.99 -18.30
CA VAL A 166 6.11 -7.13 -17.41
C VAL A 166 7.44 -7.79 -17.75
N THR A 167 8.25 -8.09 -16.73
CA THR A 167 9.52 -8.79 -16.92
C THR A 167 9.33 -10.11 -17.68
N PRO A 168 10.24 -10.49 -18.57
CA PRO A 168 10.18 -11.79 -19.22
C PRO A 168 10.56 -12.95 -18.29
N GLY A 169 11.02 -12.66 -17.07
CA GLY A 169 11.38 -13.65 -16.06
C GLY A 169 12.53 -13.24 -15.16
N TYR A 170 12.78 -14.07 -14.16
CA TYR A 170 13.91 -13.93 -13.23
C TYR A 170 15.18 -14.51 -13.84
N TRP A 171 16.24 -13.72 -13.83
CA TRP A 171 17.52 -14.10 -14.42
C TRP A 171 18.11 -15.36 -13.73
N ARG A 172 18.40 -16.40 -14.53
CA ARG A 172 18.96 -17.68 -14.07
C ARG A 172 18.18 -18.35 -12.93
N ARG A 173 16.86 -18.17 -12.90
CA ARG A 173 15.98 -18.77 -11.89
C ARG A 173 14.82 -19.54 -12.57
N PRO A 174 15.10 -20.64 -13.31
CA PRO A 174 14.09 -21.37 -14.05
C PRO A 174 12.96 -21.91 -13.18
N GLU A 175 13.27 -22.37 -11.95
CA GLU A 175 12.27 -22.86 -10.99
C GLU A 175 11.30 -21.77 -10.56
N ALA A 176 11.81 -20.57 -10.22
CA ALA A 176 10.97 -19.41 -9.88
C ALA A 176 10.12 -18.99 -11.08
N ASN A 177 10.69 -19.02 -12.30
CA ASN A 177 9.95 -18.69 -13.51
C ASN A 177 8.81 -19.67 -13.78
N ALA A 178 9.06 -20.97 -13.59
CA ALA A 178 8.04 -22.01 -13.79
C ALA A 178 6.82 -21.87 -12.84
N THR A 179 7.02 -21.30 -11.67
CA THR A 179 5.93 -21.08 -10.68
C THR A 179 5.31 -19.68 -10.76
N SER A 180 6.06 -18.69 -11.24
CA SER A 180 5.59 -17.31 -11.30
C SER A 180 4.90 -16.95 -12.62
N PHE A 181 5.05 -17.73 -13.66
CA PHE A 181 4.43 -17.45 -14.96
C PHE A 181 3.59 -18.63 -15.44
N VAL A 182 2.35 -18.33 -15.88
CA VAL A 182 1.43 -19.28 -16.47
C VAL A 182 0.84 -18.70 -17.76
N ASP A 183 1.04 -19.37 -18.90
CA ASP A 183 0.51 -18.95 -20.22
C ASP A 183 0.76 -17.46 -20.55
N GLY A 184 1.96 -16.96 -20.20
CA GLY A 184 2.36 -15.57 -20.44
C GLY A 184 1.81 -14.55 -19.43
N TRP A 185 1.14 -15.01 -18.36
CA TRP A 185 0.69 -14.19 -17.25
C TRP A 185 1.67 -14.31 -16.05
N LEU A 186 2.03 -13.19 -15.48
CA LEU A 186 2.76 -13.14 -14.22
C LEU A 186 1.76 -13.28 -13.06
N LYS A 187 1.97 -14.25 -12.20
CA LYS A 187 1.33 -14.43 -10.90
C LYS A 187 1.96 -13.45 -9.92
N THR A 188 1.18 -12.48 -9.45
CA THR A 188 1.76 -11.38 -8.65
C THR A 188 1.98 -11.73 -7.18
N GLY A 189 1.30 -12.76 -6.70
CA GLY A 189 1.23 -13.11 -5.28
C GLY A 189 0.44 -12.10 -4.46
N ASP A 190 -0.35 -11.22 -5.09
CA ASP A 190 -1.27 -10.30 -4.42
C ASP A 190 -2.70 -10.83 -4.56
N ALA A 191 -3.45 -10.86 -3.45
CA ALA A 191 -4.88 -11.11 -3.42
C ALA A 191 -5.62 -9.83 -3.78
N ALA A 192 -6.57 -9.93 -4.72
CA ALA A 192 -7.33 -8.78 -5.17
C ALA A 192 -8.72 -9.19 -5.67
N TYR A 193 -9.61 -8.21 -5.81
CA TYR A 193 -10.82 -8.34 -6.59
C TYR A 193 -10.97 -7.13 -7.53
N VAL A 194 -11.82 -7.24 -8.52
CA VAL A 194 -12.20 -6.15 -9.42
C VAL A 194 -13.70 -5.92 -9.31
N ASP A 195 -14.14 -4.66 -9.25
CA ASP A 195 -15.57 -4.34 -9.27
C ASP A 195 -16.14 -4.32 -10.69
N ASP A 196 -17.48 -4.20 -10.81
CA ASP A 196 -18.17 -4.16 -12.10
C ASP A 196 -17.79 -2.96 -12.98
N GLU A 197 -17.18 -1.93 -12.41
CA GLU A 197 -16.71 -0.74 -13.12
C GLU A 197 -15.22 -0.86 -13.52
N GLY A 198 -14.56 -1.97 -13.19
CA GLY A 198 -13.18 -2.27 -13.56
C GLY A 198 -12.12 -1.65 -12.63
N PHE A 199 -12.50 -1.28 -11.40
CA PHE A 199 -11.56 -0.84 -10.37
C PHE A 199 -11.04 -2.04 -9.58
N TYR A 200 -9.73 -2.10 -9.41
CA TYR A 200 -9.03 -3.15 -8.68
C TYR A 200 -8.82 -2.74 -7.22
N TYR A 201 -9.04 -3.69 -6.33
CA TYR A 201 -8.84 -3.55 -4.89
C TYR A 201 -7.85 -4.62 -4.44
N ILE A 202 -6.68 -4.19 -3.98
CA ILE A 202 -5.68 -5.10 -3.42
C ILE A 202 -6.08 -5.37 -1.98
N VAL A 203 -6.36 -6.64 -1.70
CA VAL A 203 -6.83 -7.07 -0.38
C VAL A 203 -5.65 -7.29 0.55
N ASP A 204 -4.65 -8.04 0.08
CA ASP A 204 -3.41 -8.32 0.81
C ASP A 204 -2.38 -9.02 -0.08
N ARG A 205 -1.26 -9.44 0.51
CA ARG A 205 -0.38 -10.46 -0.07
C ARG A 205 -0.98 -11.85 0.12
N TRP A 206 -1.02 -12.63 -0.94
CA TRP A 206 -1.53 -14.01 -0.87
C TRP A 206 -0.84 -14.85 0.21
N LYS A 207 0.46 -14.65 0.40
CA LYS A 207 1.29 -15.35 1.41
C LYS A 207 1.14 -14.81 2.83
N ASP A 208 0.60 -13.60 3.02
CA ASP A 208 0.41 -12.99 4.34
C ASP A 208 -1.00 -13.29 4.89
N MET A 209 -1.91 -13.75 4.03
CA MET A 209 -3.21 -14.29 4.42
C MET A 209 -3.00 -15.50 5.35
N TYR A 210 -3.83 -15.62 6.36
CA TYR A 210 -3.89 -16.80 7.23
C TYR A 210 -5.31 -17.38 7.28
N ILE A 211 -5.41 -18.66 7.66
CA ILE A 211 -6.68 -19.37 7.68
C ILE A 211 -7.12 -19.58 9.14
N SER A 212 -8.20 -18.93 9.54
CA SER A 212 -8.76 -19.03 10.87
C SER A 212 -10.12 -19.73 10.84
N GLY A 213 -10.19 -20.93 11.39
CA GLY A 213 -11.42 -21.71 11.40
C GLY A 213 -11.99 -22.07 10.03
N GLY A 214 -11.12 -22.19 9.01
CA GLY A 214 -11.50 -22.47 7.62
C GLY A 214 -11.78 -21.22 6.77
N GLU A 215 -11.73 -20.03 7.37
CA GLU A 215 -11.98 -18.76 6.67
C GLU A 215 -10.66 -18.01 6.39
N ASN A 216 -10.54 -17.44 5.18
CA ASN A 216 -9.41 -16.61 4.82
C ASN A 216 -9.46 -15.28 5.57
N VAL A 217 -8.37 -14.93 6.24
CA VAL A 217 -8.22 -13.65 6.93
C VAL A 217 -7.06 -12.89 6.31
N TYR A 218 -7.36 -11.67 5.92
CA TYR A 218 -6.40 -10.76 5.30
C TYR A 218 -5.94 -9.73 6.33
N PRO A 219 -4.68 -9.77 6.79
CA PRO A 219 -4.13 -8.84 7.76
C PRO A 219 -4.39 -7.36 7.47
N ALA A 220 -4.31 -6.94 6.21
CA ALA A 220 -4.51 -5.56 5.82
C ALA A 220 -5.91 -5.01 6.17
N GLU A 221 -6.95 -5.84 6.16
CA GLU A 221 -8.30 -5.45 6.60
C GLU A 221 -8.32 -5.08 8.09
N ILE A 222 -7.63 -5.88 8.90
CA ILE A 222 -7.53 -5.66 10.34
C ILE A 222 -6.68 -4.42 10.63
N GLU A 223 -5.56 -4.28 9.95
CA GLU A 223 -4.67 -3.12 10.05
C GLU A 223 -5.41 -1.82 9.72
N ASN A 224 -6.23 -1.83 8.66
CA ASN A 224 -7.02 -0.67 8.29
C ASN A 224 -8.02 -0.26 9.40
N VAL A 225 -8.64 -1.22 10.07
CA VAL A 225 -9.49 -0.97 11.24
C VAL A 225 -8.67 -0.40 12.40
N LEU A 226 -7.49 -0.96 12.67
CA LEU A 226 -6.61 -0.51 13.76
C LEU A 226 -6.10 0.92 13.54
N TYR A 227 -5.83 1.34 12.31
CA TYR A 227 -5.48 2.73 12.00
C TYR A 227 -6.62 3.73 12.27
N GLY A 228 -7.87 3.26 12.37
CA GLY A 228 -9.02 4.05 12.82
C GLY A 228 -9.10 4.26 14.34
N LEU A 229 -8.30 3.55 15.14
CA LEU A 229 -8.27 3.69 16.58
C LEU A 229 -7.33 4.83 17.00
N ALA A 230 -7.87 5.84 17.67
CA ALA A 230 -7.07 6.96 18.17
C ALA A 230 -5.92 6.48 19.08
N GLY A 231 -4.72 7.00 18.84
CA GLY A 231 -3.51 6.63 19.55
C GLY A 231 -2.68 5.53 18.91
N VAL A 232 -3.11 4.96 17.78
CA VAL A 232 -2.31 4.04 16.96
C VAL A 232 -1.46 4.83 15.99
N ALA A 233 -0.14 4.81 16.17
CA ALA A 233 0.81 5.44 15.23
C ALA A 233 1.09 4.53 14.03
N GLU A 234 1.28 3.23 14.29
CA GLU A 234 1.50 2.21 13.27
C GLU A 234 1.06 0.84 13.78
N CYS A 235 0.67 -0.06 12.88
CA CYS A 235 0.32 -1.41 13.24
C CYS A 235 0.67 -2.44 12.17
N ALA A 236 0.80 -3.70 12.60
CA ALA A 236 0.96 -4.86 11.74
C ALA A 236 0.19 -6.04 12.32
N VAL A 237 -0.38 -6.87 11.46
CA VAL A 237 -1.05 -8.11 11.86
C VAL A 237 -0.42 -9.29 11.11
N ILE A 238 -0.22 -10.39 11.83
CA ILE A 238 0.22 -11.67 11.25
C ILE A 238 -0.62 -12.82 11.78
N GLY A 239 -0.71 -13.89 10.99
CA GLY A 239 -1.23 -15.17 11.46
C GLY A 239 -0.20 -15.85 12.37
N VAL A 240 -0.66 -16.38 13.49
CA VAL A 240 0.13 -17.23 14.40
C VAL A 240 -0.62 -18.53 14.65
N PRO A 241 0.10 -19.67 14.88
CA PRO A 241 -0.54 -20.95 15.13
C PRO A 241 -1.50 -20.93 16.32
N ASP A 242 -2.64 -21.63 16.20
CA ASP A 242 -3.66 -21.82 17.24
C ASP A 242 -4.20 -23.25 17.18
N GLU A 243 -4.27 -23.93 18.32
CA GLU A 243 -4.69 -25.35 18.41
C GLU A 243 -6.15 -25.58 17.99
N THR A 244 -7.00 -24.57 18.14
CA THR A 244 -8.45 -24.67 17.86
C THR A 244 -8.80 -24.21 16.46
N TRP A 245 -8.16 -23.12 15.99
CA TRP A 245 -8.55 -22.42 14.77
C TRP A 245 -7.55 -22.60 13.61
N GLY A 246 -6.46 -23.36 13.85
CA GLY A 246 -5.35 -23.48 12.92
C GLY A 246 -4.41 -22.28 13.00
N GLU A 247 -4.92 -21.11 12.64
CA GLU A 247 -4.22 -19.84 12.84
C GLU A 247 -5.17 -18.79 13.42
N VAL A 248 -4.60 -17.80 14.11
CA VAL A 248 -5.31 -16.61 14.62
C VAL A 248 -4.46 -15.36 14.43
N GLY A 249 -5.10 -14.20 14.37
CA GLY A 249 -4.40 -12.93 14.23
C GLY A 249 -3.68 -12.52 15.52
N ARG A 250 -2.43 -12.04 15.36
CA ARG A 250 -1.71 -11.27 16.37
C ARG A 250 -1.44 -9.88 15.83
N ALA A 251 -1.89 -8.86 16.56
CA ALA A 251 -1.62 -7.47 16.23
C ALA A 251 -0.36 -6.97 16.94
N PHE A 252 0.50 -6.27 16.22
CA PHE A 252 1.61 -5.49 16.75
C PHE A 252 1.24 -4.02 16.60
N VAL A 253 1.28 -3.27 17.69
CA VAL A 253 0.81 -1.88 17.73
C VAL A 253 1.90 -0.98 18.27
N LEU A 254 2.28 0.01 17.48
CA LEU A 254 3.08 1.16 17.89
C LEU A 254 2.12 2.27 18.30
N ALA A 255 2.16 2.69 19.55
CA ALA A 255 1.31 3.76 20.04
C ALA A 255 1.90 5.15 19.70
N GLU A 256 1.02 6.13 19.49
CA GLU A 256 1.44 7.53 19.40
C GLU A 256 2.10 8.01 20.71
N ALA A 257 3.00 8.99 20.60
CA ALA A 257 3.67 9.56 21.77
C ALA A 257 2.65 10.13 22.76
N GLY A 258 2.67 9.59 23.99
CA GLY A 258 1.76 9.99 25.06
C GLY A 258 0.37 9.33 25.03
N ALA A 259 0.08 8.50 24.04
CA ALA A 259 -1.16 7.70 24.03
C ALA A 259 -1.06 6.54 25.03
N THR A 260 -2.19 6.24 25.68
CA THR A 260 -2.33 5.08 26.56
C THR A 260 -3.31 4.10 25.94
N LEU A 261 -2.79 3.14 25.18
CA LEU A 261 -3.56 2.05 24.62
C LEU A 261 -3.46 0.80 25.49
N THR A 262 -4.54 0.05 25.59
CA THR A 262 -4.56 -1.26 26.23
C THR A 262 -4.91 -2.34 25.21
N GLU A 263 -4.45 -3.56 25.43
CA GLU A 263 -4.85 -4.71 24.61
C GLU A 263 -6.37 -4.81 24.49
N LYS A 264 -7.08 -4.63 25.61
CA LYS A 264 -8.54 -4.66 25.64
C LYS A 264 -9.15 -3.60 24.71
N ALA A 265 -8.66 -2.37 24.71
CA ALA A 265 -9.18 -1.30 23.84
C ALA A 265 -8.97 -1.63 22.35
N VAL A 266 -7.82 -2.19 22.00
CA VAL A 266 -7.51 -2.63 20.64
C VAL A 266 -8.44 -3.77 20.20
N ILE A 267 -8.63 -4.78 21.05
CA ILE A 267 -9.51 -5.92 20.76
C ILE A 267 -10.99 -5.48 20.67
N ASP A 268 -11.46 -4.64 21.61
CA ASP A 268 -12.84 -4.12 21.60
C ASP A 268 -13.11 -3.32 20.31
N HIS A 269 -12.14 -2.50 19.86
CA HIS A 269 -12.26 -1.75 18.63
C HIS A 269 -12.36 -2.69 17.41
N CYS A 270 -11.53 -3.71 17.33
CA CYS A 270 -11.62 -4.74 16.29
C CYS A 270 -12.96 -5.48 16.32
N GLN A 271 -13.46 -5.84 17.51
CA GLN A 271 -14.76 -6.52 17.66
C GLN A 271 -15.94 -5.69 17.19
N ALA A 272 -15.87 -4.37 17.33
CA ALA A 272 -16.90 -3.44 16.88
C ALA A 272 -16.96 -3.29 15.35
N ASN A 273 -15.85 -3.56 14.65
CA ASN A 273 -15.69 -3.23 13.23
C ASN A 273 -15.41 -4.45 12.32
N LEU A 274 -15.15 -5.63 12.88
CA LEU A 274 -14.77 -6.83 12.13
C LEU A 274 -15.64 -8.03 12.47
N ALA A 275 -15.74 -8.96 11.53
CA ALA A 275 -16.30 -10.28 11.80
C ALA A 275 -15.45 -11.00 12.87
N ARG A 276 -16.11 -11.81 13.72
CA ARG A 276 -15.50 -12.42 14.91
C ARG A 276 -14.21 -13.20 14.62
N TYR A 277 -14.14 -13.93 13.52
CA TYR A 277 -12.99 -14.75 13.14
C TYR A 277 -11.78 -13.93 12.68
N LYS A 278 -11.98 -12.64 12.32
CA LYS A 278 -10.93 -11.70 11.92
C LYS A 278 -10.31 -10.95 13.11
N VAL A 279 -10.98 -10.95 14.27
CA VAL A 279 -10.50 -10.23 15.46
C VAL A 279 -9.20 -10.85 15.96
N PRO A 280 -8.12 -10.07 16.13
CA PRO A 280 -6.87 -10.58 16.69
C PRO A 280 -7.07 -11.22 18.07
N ARG A 281 -6.40 -12.32 18.33
CA ARG A 281 -6.43 -13.00 19.63
C ARG A 281 -5.47 -12.41 20.66
N SER A 282 -4.45 -11.72 20.18
CA SER A 282 -3.46 -11.08 21.05
C SER A 282 -2.95 -9.78 20.44
N VAL A 283 -2.51 -8.87 21.30
CA VAL A 283 -1.89 -7.60 20.93
C VAL A 283 -0.52 -7.51 21.60
N ARG A 284 0.50 -7.15 20.84
CA ARG A 284 1.82 -6.79 21.37
C ARG A 284 2.09 -5.32 21.07
N PHE A 285 2.33 -4.54 22.11
CA PHE A 285 2.84 -3.18 21.94
C PHE A 285 4.33 -3.22 21.68
N VAL A 286 4.77 -2.42 20.72
CA VAL A 286 6.17 -2.37 20.26
C VAL A 286 6.65 -0.92 20.19
N ASP A 287 7.95 -0.71 20.33
CA ASP A 287 8.57 0.61 20.21
C ASP A 287 8.89 0.97 18.75
N GLU A 288 8.99 -0.05 17.88
CA GLU A 288 9.23 0.11 16.44
C GLU A 288 8.71 -1.11 15.66
N LEU A 289 8.38 -0.91 14.40
CA LEU A 289 8.07 -1.97 13.43
C LEU A 289 9.18 -2.07 12.38
N PRO A 290 9.52 -3.29 11.91
CA PRO A 290 10.63 -3.47 10.98
C PRO A 290 10.26 -3.00 9.57
N HIS A 291 11.07 -2.10 8.99
CA HIS A 291 10.92 -1.61 7.64
C HIS A 291 12.15 -1.87 6.79
N ASN A 292 11.94 -2.00 5.49
CA ASN A 292 13.04 -1.98 4.54
C ASN A 292 13.48 -0.54 4.22
N ALA A 293 14.53 -0.39 3.42
CA ALA A 293 15.05 0.91 3.01
C ALA A 293 14.05 1.77 2.18
N THR A 294 12.97 1.19 1.69
CA THR A 294 11.91 1.91 0.96
C THR A 294 10.72 2.29 1.84
N GLY A 295 10.79 2.00 3.15
CA GLY A 295 9.71 2.27 4.11
C GLY A 295 8.59 1.22 4.11
N LYS A 296 8.80 0.06 3.46
CA LYS A 296 7.82 -1.03 3.46
C LYS A 296 8.00 -1.91 4.70
N LEU A 297 6.90 -2.17 5.40
CA LEU A 297 6.84 -3.07 6.56
C LEU A 297 7.26 -4.50 6.19
N LEU A 298 8.10 -5.10 7.04
CA LEU A 298 8.65 -6.45 6.88
C LEU A 298 8.00 -7.44 7.86
N LYS A 299 6.74 -7.82 7.61
CA LYS A 299 5.94 -8.69 8.48
C LYS A 299 6.64 -10.03 8.82
N HIS A 300 7.47 -10.55 7.93
CA HIS A 300 8.19 -11.81 8.16
C HIS A 300 9.25 -11.75 9.28
N LEU A 301 9.62 -10.55 9.72
CA LEU A 301 10.53 -10.33 10.85
C LEU A 301 9.79 -10.23 12.20
N LEU A 302 8.46 -10.20 12.19
CA LEU A 302 7.66 -10.15 13.42
C LEU A 302 7.63 -11.52 14.10
N PRO A 303 7.76 -11.58 15.45
CA PRO A 303 7.80 -12.83 16.19
C PRO A 303 6.45 -13.56 16.13
N ARG A 304 6.47 -14.84 15.79
CA ARG A 304 5.30 -15.72 15.73
C ARG A 304 5.07 -16.53 17.01
N GLU A 305 6.02 -16.46 17.93
CA GLU A 305 5.97 -17.15 19.25
C GLU A 305 5.18 -16.36 20.30
#